data_a0f5c510fa5977fbcd7946436d697f30
#
_entry.id   a0f5c510fa5977fbcd7946436d697f30
#
_cell.length_a   1.000
_cell.length_b   1.000
_cell.length_c   1.000
_cell.angle_alpha   90.00
_cell.angle_beta   90.00
_cell.angle_gamma   90.00
#
_symmetry.space_group_name_H-M   'P 1'
#
loop_
_entity.id
_entity.type
_entity.pdbx_description
1 polymer ?
#
loop_
_entity_poly.entity_id
_entity_poly.type
_entity_poly.pdbx_seq_one_letter_code
_entity_poly.pdbx_strand_id
1 'polypeptide(L)'
;ATAHHAQDQAETVLLNLARGAGLRGLCGIPARRGNVIRPLLSTPHADILLWAEELGVRYRNDSSNATDHYSRNAVRHHALPALEGVNPAACENISRATERVTLAYQALYTLAGDRWGDPHAPLQAAFTFPTSILRDGLYGALARFWLDERMGSLGFSREQQEGVLSAAMRGGVGQSVESQQCRAYVERGALRFLPKMASGNAAIPDMVEYQALEGNEWIDFRV
;
A
#
# COMPACT_ATOMS: atom_id res chain seq x y z
N ALA A 1 5.03 19.36 12.60
CA ALA A 1 3.73 19.28 11.90
C ALA A 1 3.85 19.78 10.46
N THR A 2 2.95 19.36 9.57
CA THR A 2 2.81 19.90 8.22
C THR A 2 1.35 20.31 7.98
N ALA A 3 1.12 21.31 7.11
CA ALA A 3 -0.17 21.92 6.87
C ALA A 3 -0.98 21.24 5.73
N HIS A 4 -0.85 19.93 5.54
CA HIS A 4 -1.71 19.21 4.61
C HIS A 4 -3.17 19.28 5.11
N HIS A 5 -4.10 19.46 4.18
CA HIS A 5 -5.53 19.65 4.45
C HIS A 5 -6.39 18.71 3.58
N ALA A 6 -7.72 18.79 3.70
CA ALA A 6 -8.65 17.88 3.03
C ALA A 6 -8.48 17.85 1.50
N GLN A 7 -8.18 18.98 0.88
CA GLN A 7 -7.95 19.04 -0.56
C GLN A 7 -6.67 18.32 -0.98
N ASP A 8 -5.57 18.43 -0.20
CA ASP A 8 -4.35 17.65 -0.43
C ASP A 8 -4.60 16.15 -0.36
N GLN A 9 -5.49 15.74 0.55
CA GLN A 9 -5.93 14.35 0.68
C GLN A 9 -6.64 13.89 -0.60
N ALA A 10 -7.62 14.66 -1.07
CA ALA A 10 -8.35 14.35 -2.30
C ALA A 10 -7.44 14.29 -3.52
N GLU A 11 -6.55 15.27 -3.69
CA GLU A 11 -5.55 15.28 -4.78
C GLU A 11 -4.67 14.03 -4.76
N THR A 12 -4.19 13.64 -3.57
CA THR A 12 -3.32 12.47 -3.42
C THR A 12 -4.05 11.18 -3.78
N VAL A 13 -5.29 11.02 -3.34
CA VAL A 13 -6.10 9.84 -3.62
C VAL A 13 -6.42 9.73 -5.11
N LEU A 14 -6.84 10.82 -5.75
CA LEU A 14 -7.12 10.84 -7.19
C LEU A 14 -5.87 10.52 -8.00
N LEU A 15 -4.73 11.09 -7.64
CA LEU A 15 -3.46 10.83 -8.31
C LEU A 15 -3.03 9.36 -8.16
N ASN A 16 -3.18 8.79 -6.96
CA ASN A 16 -2.88 7.40 -6.69
C ASN A 16 -3.83 6.46 -7.45
N LEU A 17 -5.12 6.79 -7.51
CA LEU A 17 -6.12 6.06 -8.29
C LEU A 17 -5.78 6.06 -9.78
N ALA A 18 -5.43 7.23 -10.34
CA ALA A 18 -5.01 7.36 -11.75
C ALA A 18 -3.74 6.55 -12.08
N ARG A 19 -2.87 6.33 -11.09
CA ARG A 19 -1.66 5.50 -11.20
C ARG A 19 -1.90 4.01 -10.95
N GLY A 20 -3.14 3.59 -10.73
CA GLY A 20 -3.47 2.20 -10.44
C GLY A 20 -3.02 1.72 -9.06
N ALA A 21 -2.95 2.61 -8.08
CA ALA A 21 -2.57 2.23 -6.72
C ALA A 21 -3.56 1.24 -6.09
N GLY A 22 -3.04 0.28 -5.30
CA GLY A 22 -3.84 -0.61 -4.47
C GLY A 22 -4.45 0.09 -3.25
N LEU A 23 -5.09 -0.69 -2.35
CA LEU A 23 -5.77 -0.17 -1.16
C LEU A 23 -4.92 0.79 -0.34
N ARG A 24 -3.64 0.50 -0.15
CA ARG A 24 -2.71 1.37 0.57
C ARG A 24 -2.60 2.77 -0.04
N GLY A 25 -2.56 2.87 -1.36
CA GLY A 25 -2.53 4.16 -2.06
C GLY A 25 -3.82 4.96 -1.90
N LEU A 26 -4.97 4.25 -1.78
CA LEU A 26 -6.28 4.86 -1.53
C LEU A 26 -6.46 5.35 -0.09
N CYS A 27 -5.60 4.94 0.85
CA CYS A 27 -5.53 5.54 2.19
C CYS A 27 -4.99 6.98 2.17
N GLY A 28 -4.47 7.47 1.04
CA GLY A 28 -4.00 8.84 0.88
C GLY A 28 -2.82 9.21 1.77
N ILE A 29 -2.88 10.40 2.33
CA ILE A 29 -1.86 10.94 3.22
C ILE A 29 -2.19 10.51 4.67
N PRO A 30 -1.27 9.83 5.39
CA PRO A 30 -1.53 9.44 6.78
C PRO A 30 -1.48 10.65 7.71
N ALA A 31 -2.36 10.69 8.72
CA ALA A 31 -2.38 11.75 9.74
C ALA A 31 -1.06 11.85 10.52
N ARG A 32 -0.37 10.71 10.69
CA ARG A 32 0.96 10.63 11.31
C ARG A 32 1.87 9.68 10.53
N ARG A 33 3.12 10.10 10.32
CA ARG A 33 4.18 9.23 9.78
C ARG A 33 5.50 9.52 10.50
N GLY A 34 5.91 8.60 11.35
CA GLY A 34 7.05 8.82 12.24
C GLY A 34 6.81 10.03 13.15
N ASN A 35 7.69 11.01 13.09
CA ASN A 35 7.62 12.26 13.88
C ASN A 35 6.81 13.39 13.19
N VAL A 36 6.29 13.15 11.98
CA VAL A 36 5.50 14.15 11.25
C VAL A 36 4.00 13.91 11.52
N ILE A 37 3.31 14.94 12.00
CA ILE A 37 1.86 14.96 12.19
C ILE A 37 1.20 15.97 11.24
N ARG A 38 -0.08 15.74 10.90
CA ARG A 38 -0.87 16.57 9.97
C ARG A 38 -2.22 16.93 10.60
N PRO A 39 -2.23 17.95 11.50
CA PRO A 39 -3.42 18.27 12.29
C PRO A 39 -4.62 18.76 11.44
N LEU A 40 -4.34 19.35 10.27
CA LEU A 40 -5.37 19.95 9.40
C LEU A 40 -5.87 19.01 8.30
N LEU A 41 -5.47 17.72 8.32
CA LEU A 41 -5.71 16.80 7.20
C LEU A 41 -7.19 16.60 6.85
N SER A 42 -8.09 16.71 7.82
CA SER A 42 -9.55 16.63 7.63
C SER A 42 -10.23 17.98 7.50
N THR A 43 -9.46 19.09 7.58
CA THR A 43 -10.01 20.44 7.55
C THR A 43 -10.15 20.93 6.11
N PRO A 44 -11.32 21.45 5.69
CA PRO A 44 -11.49 22.10 4.41
C PRO A 44 -10.54 23.31 4.25
N HIS A 45 -9.99 23.50 3.05
CA HIS A 45 -9.09 24.64 2.80
C HIS A 45 -9.77 26.00 3.01
N ALA A 46 -11.07 26.09 2.69
CA ALA A 46 -11.85 27.32 2.91
C ALA A 46 -11.90 27.71 4.38
N ASP A 47 -12.08 26.74 5.30
CA ASP A 47 -12.13 27.00 6.73
C ASP A 47 -10.78 27.49 7.26
N ILE A 48 -9.68 26.96 6.71
CA ILE A 48 -8.32 27.41 7.06
C ILE A 48 -8.11 28.87 6.67
N LEU A 49 -8.60 29.27 5.50
CA LEU A 49 -8.51 30.66 5.03
C LEU A 49 -9.35 31.59 5.91
N LEU A 50 -10.58 31.19 6.25
CA LEU A 50 -11.44 31.95 7.18
C LEU A 50 -10.78 32.15 8.53
N TRP A 51 -10.21 31.10 9.12
CA TRP A 51 -9.49 31.22 10.40
C TRP A 51 -8.24 32.10 10.28
N ALA A 52 -7.51 32.01 9.17
CA ALA A 52 -6.34 32.87 8.96
C ALA A 52 -6.74 34.35 8.90
N GLU A 53 -7.86 34.67 8.28
CA GLU A 53 -8.42 36.02 8.23
C GLU A 53 -8.89 36.50 9.61
N GLU A 54 -9.70 35.71 10.31
CA GLU A 54 -10.19 36.01 11.66
C GLU A 54 -9.07 36.26 12.68
N LEU A 55 -7.98 35.46 12.57
CA LEU A 55 -6.83 35.54 13.48
C LEU A 55 -5.75 36.53 12.99
N GLY A 56 -5.95 37.20 11.85
CA GLY A 56 -4.99 38.15 11.30
C GLY A 56 -3.64 37.49 10.89
N VAL A 57 -3.63 36.20 10.57
CA VAL A 57 -2.43 35.48 10.19
C VAL A 57 -2.01 35.86 8.77
N ARG A 58 -0.78 36.39 8.63
CA ARG A 58 -0.23 36.70 7.32
C ARG A 58 0.29 35.42 6.65
N TYR A 59 -0.14 35.16 5.42
CA TYR A 59 0.35 34.05 4.60
C TYR A 59 0.75 34.53 3.19
N ARG A 60 1.54 33.75 2.49
CA ARG A 60 1.94 33.98 1.09
C ARG A 60 1.43 32.84 0.22
N ASN A 61 0.92 33.20 -0.96
CA ASN A 61 0.66 32.19 -2.01
C ASN A 61 1.97 31.88 -2.74
N ASP A 62 2.29 30.60 -2.85
CA ASP A 62 3.44 30.13 -3.62
C ASP A 62 3.07 30.16 -5.12
N SER A 63 3.87 30.89 -5.92
CA SER A 63 3.66 31.00 -7.37
C SER A 63 3.82 29.69 -8.14
N SER A 64 4.53 28.71 -7.58
CA SER A 64 4.65 27.36 -8.16
C SER A 64 3.33 26.59 -8.19
N ASN A 65 2.34 27.01 -7.41
CA ASN A 65 0.98 26.45 -7.43
C ASN A 65 0.21 26.79 -8.72
N ALA A 66 0.67 27.76 -9.52
CA ALA A 66 -0.01 28.22 -10.71
C ALA A 66 0.37 27.48 -12.01
N THR A 67 1.31 26.53 -11.95
CA THR A 67 1.81 25.84 -13.15
C THR A 67 1.44 24.37 -13.17
N ASP A 68 0.90 23.87 -14.31
CA ASP A 68 0.51 22.45 -14.51
C ASP A 68 1.71 21.52 -14.80
N HIS A 69 2.94 21.97 -14.55
CA HIS A 69 4.14 21.17 -14.79
C HIS A 69 4.22 19.86 -14.01
N TYR A 70 3.40 19.72 -12.96
CA TYR A 70 3.32 18.53 -12.13
C TYR A 70 1.94 17.89 -12.22
N SER A 71 1.89 16.57 -12.30
CA SER A 71 0.64 15.79 -12.36
C SER A 71 -0.33 16.10 -11.19
N ARG A 72 0.20 16.56 -10.06
CA ARG A 72 -0.61 17.00 -8.91
C ARG A 72 -1.38 18.28 -9.21
N ASN A 73 -0.75 19.24 -9.87
CA ASN A 73 -1.39 20.49 -10.27
C ASN A 73 -2.49 20.24 -11.31
N ALA A 74 -2.28 19.28 -12.24
CA ALA A 74 -3.33 18.89 -13.18
C ALA A 74 -4.56 18.30 -12.46
N VAL A 75 -4.37 17.51 -11.40
CA VAL A 75 -5.49 17.04 -10.56
C VAL A 75 -6.19 18.22 -9.86
N ARG A 76 -5.43 19.15 -9.28
CA ARG A 76 -5.93 20.34 -8.58
C ARG A 76 -6.72 21.26 -9.47
N HIS A 77 -6.22 21.54 -10.70
CA HIS A 77 -6.78 22.55 -11.58
C HIS A 77 -7.87 22.03 -12.52
N HIS A 78 -7.90 20.70 -12.78
CA HIS A 78 -8.82 20.13 -13.76
C HIS A 78 -9.71 19.02 -13.19
N ALA A 79 -9.14 18.00 -12.55
CA ALA A 79 -9.93 16.84 -12.12
C ALA A 79 -10.81 17.16 -10.92
N LEU A 80 -10.25 17.79 -9.89
CA LEU A 80 -11.00 18.11 -8.66
C LEU A 80 -12.12 19.13 -8.92
N PRO A 81 -11.89 20.25 -9.63
CA PRO A 81 -12.96 21.18 -10.00
C PRO A 81 -14.06 20.55 -10.87
N ALA A 82 -13.72 19.63 -11.77
CA ALA A 82 -14.72 18.90 -12.57
C ALA A 82 -15.62 18.02 -11.68
N LEU A 83 -15.04 17.36 -10.65
CA LEU A 83 -15.81 16.59 -9.67
C LEU A 83 -16.66 17.48 -8.77
N GLU A 84 -16.15 18.65 -8.36
CA GLU A 84 -16.89 19.65 -7.59
C GLU A 84 -18.04 20.25 -8.40
N GLY A 85 -17.89 20.35 -9.73
CA GLY A 85 -18.99 20.70 -10.64
C GLY A 85 -20.11 19.67 -10.67
N VAL A 86 -19.81 18.40 -10.41
CA VAL A 86 -20.83 17.32 -10.27
C VAL A 86 -21.43 17.33 -8.85
N ASN A 87 -20.60 17.50 -7.83
CA ASN A 87 -21.00 17.59 -6.44
C ASN A 87 -20.08 18.56 -5.69
N PRO A 88 -20.58 19.71 -5.22
CA PRO A 88 -19.77 20.70 -4.50
C PRO A 88 -19.02 20.15 -3.27
N ALA A 89 -19.53 19.08 -2.65
CA ALA A 89 -18.88 18.41 -1.53
C ALA A 89 -17.90 17.28 -1.98
N ALA A 90 -17.47 17.23 -3.25
CA ALA A 90 -16.65 16.13 -3.77
C ALA A 90 -15.34 15.96 -3.00
N CYS A 91 -14.64 17.06 -2.71
CA CYS A 91 -13.40 17.06 -1.95
C CYS A 91 -13.57 16.42 -0.56
N GLU A 92 -14.59 16.85 0.19
CA GLU A 92 -14.91 16.31 1.52
C GLU A 92 -15.37 14.85 1.46
N ASN A 93 -16.15 14.51 0.44
CA ASN A 93 -16.63 13.13 0.24
C ASN A 93 -15.47 12.18 -0.05
N ILE A 94 -14.47 12.61 -0.85
CA ILE A 94 -13.25 11.84 -1.11
C ILE A 94 -12.47 11.67 0.19
N SER A 95 -12.28 12.74 0.98
CA SER A 95 -11.59 12.66 2.27
C SER A 95 -12.26 11.68 3.22
N ARG A 96 -13.59 11.75 3.39
CA ARG A 96 -14.37 10.81 4.21
C ARG A 96 -14.31 9.36 3.71
N ALA A 97 -14.32 9.17 2.38
CA ALA A 97 -14.17 7.85 1.80
C ALA A 97 -12.78 7.28 2.11
N THR A 98 -11.73 8.11 2.04
CA THR A 98 -10.36 7.74 2.39
C THR A 98 -10.23 7.27 3.84
N GLU A 99 -10.90 7.92 4.79
CA GLU A 99 -10.92 7.48 6.19
C GLU A 99 -11.51 6.07 6.33
N ARG A 100 -12.61 5.78 5.64
CA ARG A 100 -13.24 4.45 5.66
C ARG A 100 -12.34 3.38 5.01
N VAL A 101 -11.69 3.71 3.89
CA VAL A 101 -10.72 2.83 3.25
C VAL A 101 -9.53 2.57 4.16
N THR A 102 -9.05 3.59 4.88
CA THR A 102 -7.96 3.46 5.85
C THR A 102 -8.32 2.52 6.98
N LEU A 103 -9.53 2.62 7.54
CA LEU A 103 -9.99 1.69 8.58
C LEU A 103 -10.09 0.26 8.07
N ALA A 104 -10.64 0.05 6.86
CA ALA A 104 -10.71 -1.27 6.25
C ALA A 104 -9.32 -1.85 5.97
N TYR A 105 -8.40 -1.02 5.45
CA TYR A 105 -7.01 -1.40 5.23
C TYR A 105 -6.31 -1.83 6.52
N GLN A 106 -6.47 -1.05 7.60
CA GLN A 106 -5.89 -1.37 8.90
C GLN A 106 -6.42 -2.69 9.47
N ALA A 107 -7.73 -2.95 9.34
CA ALA A 107 -8.34 -4.21 9.77
C ALA A 107 -7.77 -5.40 8.97
N LEU A 108 -7.68 -5.29 7.64
CA LEU A 108 -7.08 -6.32 6.79
C LEU A 108 -5.60 -6.54 7.11
N TYR A 109 -4.86 -5.46 7.34
CA TYR A 109 -3.44 -5.51 7.69
C TYR A 109 -3.20 -6.25 9.01
N THR A 110 -4.00 -5.95 10.04
CA THR A 110 -3.94 -6.62 11.34
C THR A 110 -4.29 -8.10 11.19
N LEU A 111 -5.45 -8.43 10.58
CA LEU A 111 -5.88 -9.81 10.39
C LEU A 111 -4.87 -10.65 9.59
N ALA A 112 -4.31 -10.07 8.54
CA ALA A 112 -3.30 -10.74 7.72
C ALA A 112 -1.98 -10.89 8.47
N GLY A 113 -1.58 -9.86 9.24
CA GLY A 113 -0.39 -9.86 10.07
C GLY A 113 -0.45 -10.87 11.20
N ASP A 114 -1.59 -10.99 11.88
CA ASP A 114 -1.82 -12.01 12.92
C ASP A 114 -1.69 -13.44 12.38
N ARG A 115 -2.01 -13.64 11.09
CA ARG A 115 -1.99 -14.96 10.46
C ARG A 115 -0.64 -15.31 9.82
N TRP A 116 0.03 -14.38 9.17
CA TRP A 116 1.26 -14.63 8.38
C TRP A 116 2.44 -13.72 8.74
N GLY A 117 2.34 -12.99 9.83
CA GLY A 117 3.36 -12.02 10.26
C GLY A 117 3.28 -10.69 9.52
N ASP A 118 4.06 -9.71 9.98
CA ASP A 118 4.11 -8.38 9.38
C ASP A 118 4.62 -8.44 7.92
N PRO A 119 3.80 -8.06 6.92
CA PRO A 119 4.22 -8.08 5.54
C PRO A 119 5.37 -7.09 5.24
N HIS A 120 5.62 -6.14 6.12
CA HIS A 120 6.72 -5.17 5.97
C HIS A 120 7.97 -5.54 6.79
N ALA A 121 7.98 -6.67 7.49
CA ALA A 121 9.16 -7.15 8.19
C ALA A 121 10.34 -7.36 7.21
N PRO A 122 11.59 -7.08 7.61
CA PRO A 122 12.77 -7.37 6.79
C PRO A 122 12.83 -8.85 6.36
N LEU A 123 13.20 -9.11 5.11
CA LEU A 123 13.41 -10.47 4.64
C LEU A 123 14.80 -10.95 5.05
N GLN A 124 14.89 -11.66 6.17
CA GLN A 124 16.16 -12.18 6.70
C GLN A 124 16.52 -13.57 6.18
N ALA A 125 15.51 -14.39 5.87
CA ALA A 125 15.67 -15.75 5.36
C ALA A 125 14.70 -16.03 4.23
N ALA A 126 14.93 -17.10 3.48
CA ALA A 126 13.98 -17.60 2.50
C ALA A 126 12.66 -18.01 3.19
N PHE A 127 11.53 -17.72 2.55
CA PHE A 127 10.25 -18.22 3.00
C PHE A 127 9.42 -18.74 1.83
N THR A 128 8.49 -19.63 2.15
CA THR A 128 7.60 -20.26 1.16
C THR A 128 6.15 -19.99 1.55
N PHE A 129 5.34 -19.58 0.58
CA PHE A 129 3.91 -19.32 0.76
C PHE A 129 3.07 -20.32 -0.03
N PRO A 130 2.21 -21.14 0.61
CA PRO A 130 1.43 -22.16 -0.08
C PRO A 130 0.34 -21.53 -0.94
N THR A 131 0.29 -21.88 -2.24
CA THR A 131 -0.68 -21.31 -3.19
C THR A 131 -2.08 -21.89 -3.03
N SER A 132 -2.25 -23.00 -2.29
CA SER A 132 -3.56 -23.57 -1.97
C SER A 132 -4.45 -22.57 -1.22
N ILE A 133 -3.87 -21.76 -0.35
CA ILE A 133 -4.58 -20.72 0.42
C ILE A 133 -5.24 -19.69 -0.51
N LEU A 134 -4.61 -19.34 -1.64
CA LEU A 134 -5.15 -18.36 -2.59
C LEU A 134 -6.46 -18.80 -3.25
N ARG A 135 -6.80 -20.08 -3.17
CA ARG A 135 -8.04 -20.67 -3.72
C ARG A 135 -9.15 -20.80 -2.69
N ASP A 136 -8.84 -20.54 -1.43
CA ASP A 136 -9.82 -20.47 -0.36
C ASP A 136 -10.68 -19.20 -0.50
N GLY A 137 -11.93 -19.23 -0.10
CA GLY A 137 -12.83 -18.08 -0.25
C GLY A 137 -12.33 -16.84 0.50
N LEU A 138 -12.64 -16.75 1.79
CA LEU A 138 -12.27 -15.58 2.61
C LEU A 138 -10.76 -15.47 2.81
N TYR A 139 -10.11 -16.57 3.14
CA TYR A 139 -8.66 -16.59 3.38
C TYR A 139 -7.86 -16.35 2.10
N GLY A 140 -8.35 -16.72 0.94
CA GLY A 140 -7.69 -16.43 -0.34
C GLY A 140 -7.61 -14.94 -0.63
N ALA A 141 -8.67 -14.18 -0.36
CA ALA A 141 -8.67 -12.73 -0.49
C ALA A 141 -7.69 -12.06 0.50
N LEU A 142 -7.68 -12.52 1.76
CA LEU A 142 -6.77 -12.02 2.78
C LEU A 142 -5.30 -12.37 2.47
N ALA A 143 -5.04 -13.60 1.99
CA ALA A 143 -3.72 -14.04 1.56
C ALA A 143 -3.20 -13.23 0.37
N ARG A 144 -4.09 -12.93 -0.59
CA ARG A 144 -3.77 -12.06 -1.71
C ARG A 144 -3.38 -10.67 -1.23
N PHE A 145 -4.16 -10.08 -0.32
CA PHE A 145 -3.84 -8.79 0.28
C PHE A 145 -2.47 -8.81 0.96
N TRP A 146 -2.19 -9.84 1.78
CA TRP A 146 -0.90 -9.98 2.47
C TRP A 146 0.27 -10.11 1.49
N LEU A 147 0.11 -10.91 0.43
CA LEU A 147 1.15 -11.09 -0.59
C LEU A 147 1.40 -9.80 -1.38
N ASP A 148 0.35 -9.05 -1.73
CA ASP A 148 0.49 -7.76 -2.42
C ASP A 148 1.29 -6.76 -1.56
N GLU A 149 1.02 -6.68 -0.25
CA GLU A 149 1.78 -5.85 0.70
C GLU A 149 3.22 -6.38 0.86
N ARG A 150 3.39 -7.69 1.03
CA ARG A 150 4.69 -8.33 1.20
C ARG A 150 5.57 -8.11 -0.02
N MET A 151 5.08 -8.39 -1.21
CA MET A 151 5.83 -8.21 -2.44
C MET A 151 6.12 -6.73 -2.71
N GLY A 152 5.19 -5.85 -2.42
CA GLY A 152 5.41 -4.41 -2.49
C GLY A 152 6.53 -3.94 -1.57
N SER A 153 6.60 -4.43 -0.32
CA SER A 153 7.66 -4.13 0.64
C SER A 153 9.03 -4.67 0.20
N LEU A 154 9.05 -5.76 -0.56
CA LEU A 154 10.25 -6.37 -1.13
C LEU A 154 10.67 -5.73 -2.48
N GLY A 155 9.99 -4.67 -2.92
CA GLY A 155 10.35 -3.88 -4.10
C GLY A 155 9.91 -4.47 -5.44
N PHE A 156 8.94 -5.38 -5.46
CA PHE A 156 8.34 -5.85 -6.71
C PHE A 156 7.38 -4.82 -7.29
N SER A 157 7.44 -4.58 -8.59
CA SER A 157 6.46 -3.77 -9.30
C SER A 157 5.08 -4.46 -9.31
N ARG A 158 4.02 -3.70 -9.55
CA ARG A 158 2.66 -4.26 -9.63
C ARG A 158 2.53 -5.30 -10.73
N GLU A 159 3.11 -5.05 -11.88
CA GLU A 159 3.14 -6.00 -12.99
C GLU A 159 3.84 -7.32 -12.61
N GLN A 160 4.97 -7.23 -11.89
CA GLN A 160 5.69 -8.40 -11.37
C GLN A 160 4.85 -9.18 -10.35
N GLN A 161 4.15 -8.48 -9.45
CA GLN A 161 3.26 -9.10 -8.46
C GLN A 161 2.12 -9.85 -9.16
N GLU A 162 1.41 -9.20 -10.08
CA GLU A 162 0.32 -9.81 -10.84
C GLU A 162 0.79 -10.97 -11.70
N GLY A 163 1.94 -10.83 -12.35
CA GLY A 163 2.53 -11.86 -13.19
C GLY A 163 2.85 -13.15 -12.41
N VAL A 164 3.56 -13.05 -11.29
CA VAL A 164 3.95 -14.20 -10.49
C VAL A 164 2.77 -14.87 -9.81
N LEU A 165 1.81 -14.09 -9.30
CA LEU A 165 0.60 -14.62 -8.67
C LEU A 165 -0.29 -15.33 -9.71
N SER A 166 -0.44 -14.75 -10.89
CA SER A 166 -1.17 -15.36 -12.01
C SER A 166 -0.49 -16.66 -12.48
N ALA A 167 0.85 -16.69 -12.55
CA ALA A 167 1.59 -17.90 -12.86
C ALA A 167 1.39 -18.99 -11.80
N ALA A 168 1.46 -18.63 -10.53
CA ALA A 168 1.23 -19.55 -9.42
C ALA A 168 -0.18 -20.16 -9.46
N MET A 169 -1.19 -19.36 -9.76
CA MET A 169 -2.59 -19.83 -9.88
C MET A 169 -2.82 -20.78 -11.06
N ARG A 170 -2.06 -20.60 -12.17
CA ARG A 170 -2.12 -21.46 -13.35
C ARG A 170 -1.19 -22.69 -13.27
N GLY A 171 -0.40 -22.84 -12.20
CA GLY A 171 0.56 -23.92 -12.06
C GLY A 171 1.84 -23.75 -12.91
N GLY A 172 2.23 -22.51 -13.21
CA GLY A 172 3.40 -22.13 -13.99
C GLY A 172 4.72 -22.35 -13.24
N VAL A 173 5.02 -23.59 -12.86
CA VAL A 173 6.25 -23.96 -12.14
C VAL A 173 7.50 -23.53 -12.91
N GLY A 174 8.50 -23.00 -12.19
CA GLY A 174 9.77 -22.55 -12.75
C GLY A 174 9.78 -21.07 -13.16
N GLN A 175 8.63 -20.39 -13.21
CA GLN A 175 8.61 -18.94 -13.44
C GLN A 175 9.16 -18.19 -12.23
N SER A 176 9.90 -17.12 -12.49
CA SER A 176 10.43 -16.26 -11.43
C SER A 176 10.39 -14.80 -11.81
N VAL A 177 10.32 -13.93 -10.81
CA VAL A 177 10.49 -12.48 -10.93
C VAL A 177 11.50 -12.00 -9.91
N GLU A 178 12.17 -10.90 -10.22
CA GLU A 178 13.19 -10.33 -9.34
C GLU A 178 12.92 -8.86 -9.03
N SER A 179 13.11 -8.51 -7.78
CA SER A 179 13.27 -7.12 -7.32
C SER A 179 14.75 -6.84 -7.01
N GLN A 180 15.03 -5.66 -6.48
CA GLN A 180 16.37 -5.35 -5.97
C GLN A 180 16.75 -6.17 -4.73
N GLN A 181 15.77 -6.55 -3.91
CA GLN A 181 15.98 -7.19 -2.60
C GLN A 181 15.74 -8.69 -2.62
N CYS A 182 14.92 -9.19 -3.55
CA CYS A 182 14.38 -10.54 -3.47
C CYS A 182 14.14 -11.14 -4.85
N ARG A 183 14.20 -12.48 -4.94
CA ARG A 183 13.73 -13.27 -6.08
C ARG A 183 12.56 -14.14 -5.63
N ALA A 184 11.44 -14.07 -6.35
CA ALA A 184 10.28 -14.91 -6.12
C ALA A 184 10.19 -15.99 -7.21
N TYR A 185 9.95 -17.24 -6.81
CA TYR A 185 9.81 -18.39 -7.68
C TYR A 185 8.44 -19.03 -7.54
N VAL A 186 7.89 -19.51 -8.64
CA VAL A 186 6.71 -20.38 -8.65
C VAL A 186 7.18 -21.83 -8.57
N GLU A 187 6.92 -22.47 -7.44
CA GLU A 187 7.14 -23.90 -7.20
C GLU A 187 5.83 -24.69 -7.29
N ARG A 188 5.90 -26.01 -7.22
CA ARG A 188 4.69 -26.85 -7.21
C ARG A 188 3.89 -26.60 -5.92
N GLY A 189 2.77 -25.91 -6.04
CA GLY A 189 1.88 -25.60 -4.91
C GLY A 189 2.35 -24.48 -3.99
N ALA A 190 3.41 -23.73 -4.35
CA ALA A 190 3.95 -22.69 -3.50
C ALA A 190 4.59 -21.53 -4.27
N LEU A 191 4.70 -20.40 -3.61
CA LEU A 191 5.55 -19.27 -3.95
C LEU A 191 6.73 -19.24 -2.99
N ARG A 192 7.95 -19.27 -3.51
CA ARG A 192 9.17 -19.17 -2.72
C ARG A 192 9.86 -17.84 -2.93
N PHE A 193 10.25 -17.22 -1.84
CA PHE A 193 10.93 -15.93 -1.81
C PHE A 193 12.34 -16.10 -1.26
N LEU A 194 13.33 -15.70 -2.04
CA LEU A 194 14.75 -15.78 -1.67
C LEU A 194 15.33 -14.37 -1.56
N PRO A 195 15.89 -13.98 -0.40
CA PRO A 195 16.60 -12.71 -0.29
C PRO A 195 17.79 -12.69 -1.25
N LYS A 196 18.02 -11.57 -1.91
CA LYS A 196 19.28 -11.33 -2.62
C LYS A 196 20.30 -10.89 -1.57
N MET A 197 21.30 -11.71 -1.36
CA MET A 197 22.43 -11.37 -0.50
C MET A 197 23.17 -10.17 -1.09
N ALA A 198 23.48 -9.17 -0.27
CA ALA A 198 24.47 -8.17 -0.64
C ALA A 198 25.77 -8.92 -1.00
N SER A 199 26.36 -8.63 -2.16
CA SER A 199 27.50 -9.34 -2.75
C SER A 199 28.64 -9.54 -1.73
N GLY A 200 28.69 -10.72 -1.15
CA GLY A 200 29.67 -11.20 -0.22
C GLY A 200 29.33 -12.65 0.13
N ASN A 201 30.24 -13.55 -0.18
CA ASN A 201 30.16 -15.01 0.00
C ASN A 201 29.49 -15.39 1.34
N ALA A 202 28.23 -15.79 1.30
CA ALA A 202 27.61 -16.48 2.43
C ALA A 202 26.75 -17.63 1.87
N ALA A 203 26.95 -18.81 2.46
CA ALA A 203 26.24 -20.04 2.15
C ALA A 203 24.72 -19.83 2.21
N ILE A 204 24.01 -20.47 1.31
CA ILE A 204 22.53 -20.57 1.34
C ILE A 204 22.17 -21.14 2.72
N PRO A 205 21.43 -20.42 3.57
CA PRO A 205 21.00 -20.99 4.84
C PRO A 205 20.11 -22.21 4.57
N ASP A 206 20.29 -23.26 5.37
CA ASP A 206 19.52 -24.49 5.27
C ASP A 206 18.03 -24.23 5.30
N MET A 207 17.30 -24.97 4.45
CA MET A 207 15.87 -24.87 4.26
C MET A 207 15.13 -25.05 5.59
N VAL A 208 14.29 -24.08 5.94
CA VAL A 208 13.20 -24.30 6.87
C VAL A 208 12.04 -24.90 6.08
N GLU A 209 11.86 -26.20 6.15
CA GLU A 209 10.69 -26.88 5.62
C GLU A 209 9.48 -26.58 6.51
N TYR A 210 8.48 -25.91 5.95
CA TYR A 210 7.18 -25.78 6.58
C TYR A 210 6.30 -26.94 6.13
N GLN A 211 6.01 -27.87 7.02
CA GLN A 211 5.00 -28.91 6.80
C GLN A 211 3.61 -28.25 6.81
N ALA A 212 2.83 -28.51 5.77
CA ALA A 212 1.41 -28.19 5.78
C ALA A 212 0.71 -29.03 6.84
N LEU A 213 0.27 -28.43 7.92
CA LEU A 213 -0.58 -29.07 8.92
C LEU A 213 -2.01 -29.09 8.38
N GLU A 214 -2.54 -30.29 8.14
CA GLU A 214 -3.96 -30.54 7.95
C GLU A 214 -4.66 -30.40 9.32
N GLY A 215 -5.60 -29.45 9.42
CA GLY A 215 -6.38 -29.25 10.63
C GLY A 215 -6.14 -27.90 11.29
N ASN A 216 -7.14 -27.41 12.00
CA ASN A 216 -7.28 -26.10 12.68
C ASN A 216 -6.18 -25.75 13.72
N GLU A 217 -4.94 -26.11 13.51
CA GLU A 217 -3.84 -25.80 14.42
C GLU A 217 -3.06 -24.58 13.94
N TRP A 218 -2.82 -23.68 14.86
CA TRP A 218 -2.09 -22.42 14.66
C TRP A 218 -0.64 -22.68 14.26
N ILE A 219 -0.17 -22.10 13.18
CA ILE A 219 1.25 -22.12 12.83
C ILE A 219 1.97 -21.12 13.74
N ASP A 220 2.73 -21.64 14.70
CA ASP A 220 3.56 -20.84 15.60
C ASP A 220 4.85 -20.43 14.85
N PHE A 221 4.92 -19.16 14.43
CA PHE A 221 6.12 -18.59 13.83
C PHE A 221 7.09 -18.19 14.96
N ARG A 222 7.91 -19.10 15.42
CA ARG A 222 9.08 -18.75 16.23
C ARG A 222 10.29 -18.53 15.33
N VAL A 223 10.88 -17.32 15.45
CA VAL A 223 12.17 -16.92 14.87
C VAL A 223 13.29 -17.62 15.62
#